data_60be49d302b07c484fca71f76936cdf4
#
_entry.id   60be49d302b07c484fca71f76936cdf4
#
_cell.length_a   1.000
_cell.length_b   1.000
_cell.length_c   1.000
_cell.angle_alpha   90.00
_cell.angle_beta   90.00
_cell.angle_gamma   90.00
#
_symmetry.space_group_name_H-M   'P 1'
#
loop_
_entity.id
_entity.type
_entity.pdbx_description
1 polymer ?
#
loop_
_entity_poly.entity_id
_entity_poly.type
_entity_poly.pdbx_seq_one_letter_code
_entity_poly.pdbx_strand_id
1 'polypeptide(L)'
;MKTKNIIRVLAVVPLAVALTACKPATKVADLDRVYTVDEFTEDIGLRQRVLSACSANPGELQLDPNCMNAKASHVGASAEVDRTFQIKRLAAAQDVAVITTALMLYRLDNGAYPTQAQGLRALIEKPTIAPIPGNWKEGGYLPRLPNDPWGKPYQFMNPGRHGEIDMYSFGPDSDSKYELAIGSWQDDVQAIQKAYAKNGTFNTSDQ
;
A
#
# COMPACT_ATOMS: atom_id res chain seq x y z
N MET A 1 55.92 38.67 56.21
CA MET A 1 55.82 37.32 55.59
C MET A 1 54.36 37.04 55.33
N LYS A 2 53.96 37.05 54.05
CA LYS A 2 52.53 36.79 53.60
C LYS A 2 52.52 35.44 52.93
N THR A 3 51.91 34.46 53.58
CA THR A 3 51.69 33.12 53.06
C THR A 3 50.47 33.15 52.11
N LYS A 4 50.68 32.83 50.82
CA LYS A 4 49.59 32.67 49.79
C LYS A 4 49.06 31.26 49.89
N ASN A 5 47.81 31.12 50.30
CA ASN A 5 47.07 29.87 50.20
C ASN A 5 46.63 29.69 48.75
N ILE A 6 47.13 28.62 48.10
CA ILE A 6 46.68 28.18 46.76
C ILE A 6 45.59 27.16 46.99
N ILE A 7 44.36 27.57 46.71
CA ILE A 7 43.22 26.65 46.68
C ILE A 7 43.24 25.95 45.31
N ARG A 8 43.56 24.66 45.29
CA ARG A 8 43.41 23.82 44.12
C ARG A 8 41.94 23.46 43.99
N VAL A 9 41.26 24.04 42.99
CA VAL A 9 39.94 23.64 42.56
C VAL A 9 40.08 22.36 41.71
N LEU A 10 39.66 21.24 42.26
CA LEU A 10 39.50 19.99 41.51
C LEU A 10 38.25 20.13 40.65
N ALA A 11 38.43 20.28 39.34
CA ALA A 11 37.38 20.22 38.37
C ALA A 11 36.89 18.76 38.27
N VAL A 12 35.72 18.51 38.83
CA VAL A 12 34.98 17.25 38.58
C VAL A 12 34.36 17.33 37.19
N VAL A 13 34.99 16.65 36.25
CA VAL A 13 34.40 16.46 34.91
C VAL A 13 33.29 15.43 35.05
N PRO A 14 32.03 15.76 34.76
CA PRO A 14 30.99 14.75 34.75
C PRO A 14 31.22 13.84 33.54
N LEU A 15 31.49 12.58 33.81
CA LEU A 15 31.53 11.51 32.83
C LEU A 15 30.07 11.32 32.34
N ALA A 16 29.72 11.97 31.23
CA ALA A 16 28.44 11.72 30.55
C ALA A 16 28.54 10.31 29.96
N VAL A 17 28.02 9.33 30.68
CA VAL A 17 27.75 8.00 30.14
C VAL A 17 26.64 8.18 29.07
N ALA A 18 27.05 8.24 27.81
CA ALA A 18 26.12 8.13 26.70
C ALA A 18 25.54 6.72 26.74
N LEU A 19 24.37 6.58 27.35
CA LEU A 19 23.52 5.40 27.17
C LEU A 19 23.11 5.39 25.68
N THR A 20 23.89 4.72 24.84
CA THR A 20 23.46 4.30 23.53
C THR A 20 22.34 3.28 23.78
N ALA A 21 21.12 3.78 23.90
CA ALA A 21 19.95 2.90 23.87
C ALA A 21 20.00 2.16 22.52
N CYS A 22 20.37 0.88 22.56
CA CYS A 22 20.17 -0.01 21.42
C CYS A 22 18.70 0.08 21.04
N LYS A 23 18.39 0.74 19.92
CA LYS A 23 17.03 0.70 19.37
C LYS A 23 16.73 -0.77 19.10
N PRO A 24 15.62 -1.32 19.63
CA PRO A 24 15.27 -2.68 19.33
C PRO A 24 15.10 -2.81 17.82
N ALA A 25 15.86 -3.70 17.21
CA ALA A 25 15.78 -3.95 15.78
C ALA A 25 14.51 -4.74 15.48
N THR A 26 13.78 -4.34 14.45
CA THR A 26 12.69 -5.12 13.88
C THR A 26 13.20 -5.99 12.73
N LYS A 27 12.63 -7.18 12.56
CA LYS A 27 12.86 -8.06 11.42
C LYS A 27 11.74 -7.96 10.38
N VAL A 28 10.67 -7.23 10.70
CA VAL A 28 9.61 -6.96 9.72
C VAL A 28 10.21 -6.12 8.60
N ALA A 29 10.19 -6.67 7.38
CA ALA A 29 10.69 -5.99 6.21
C ALA A 29 10.04 -4.61 6.06
N ASP A 30 10.84 -3.64 5.59
CA ASP A 30 10.39 -2.30 5.26
C ASP A 30 10.08 -1.38 6.47
N LEU A 31 10.37 -1.82 7.69
CA LEU A 31 10.28 -0.96 8.87
C LEU A 31 11.67 -0.54 9.34
N ASP A 32 11.84 0.73 9.56
CA ASP A 32 13.09 1.36 10.02
C ASP A 32 13.21 1.43 11.55
N ARG A 33 12.11 1.16 12.27
CA ARG A 33 12.01 1.23 13.72
C ARG A 33 10.94 0.32 14.29
N VAL A 34 10.88 0.25 15.61
CA VAL A 34 9.75 -0.33 16.33
C VAL A 34 8.70 0.74 16.57
N TYR A 35 7.47 0.45 16.15
CA TYR A 35 6.28 1.27 16.35
C TYR A 35 5.59 0.87 17.65
N THR A 36 4.99 1.84 18.32
CA THR A 36 4.24 1.62 19.55
C THR A 36 2.85 1.04 19.28
N VAL A 37 2.18 0.56 20.32
CA VAL A 37 0.79 0.09 20.25
C VAL A 37 -0.15 1.22 19.81
N ASP A 38 0.07 2.45 20.30
CA ASP A 38 -0.76 3.61 19.96
C ASP A 38 -0.59 4.00 18.50
N GLU A 39 0.64 4.02 17.97
CA GLU A 39 0.90 4.27 16.55
C GLU A 39 0.22 3.24 15.64
N PHE A 40 0.21 1.96 16.03
CA PHE A 40 -0.54 0.93 15.31
C PHE A 40 -2.06 1.07 15.47
N THR A 41 -2.54 1.65 16.56
CA THR A 41 -3.97 1.91 16.77
C THR A 41 -4.44 3.06 15.87
N GLU A 42 -3.62 4.09 15.71
CA GLU A 42 -3.89 5.25 14.87
C GLU A 42 -3.73 4.93 13.36
N ASP A 43 -2.70 4.15 12.99
CA ASP A 43 -2.45 3.75 11.59
C ASP A 43 -2.89 2.30 11.34
N ILE A 44 -4.15 2.15 10.94
CA ILE A 44 -4.75 0.84 10.63
C ILE A 44 -4.06 0.20 9.43
N GLY A 45 -3.65 1.00 8.44
CA GLY A 45 -2.95 0.51 7.25
C GLY A 45 -1.61 -0.12 7.60
N LEU A 46 -0.79 0.58 8.37
CA LEU A 46 0.48 0.06 8.88
C LEU A 46 0.26 -1.21 9.72
N ARG A 47 -0.71 -1.19 10.63
CA ARG A 47 -1.05 -2.36 11.46
C ARG A 47 -1.38 -3.58 10.62
N GLN A 48 -2.25 -3.46 9.63
CA GLN A 48 -2.67 -4.58 8.77
C GLN A 48 -1.51 -5.14 7.95
N ARG A 49 -0.64 -4.29 7.41
CA ARG A 49 0.56 -4.71 6.70
C ARG A 49 1.48 -5.54 7.60
N VAL A 50 1.75 -5.04 8.80
CA VAL A 50 2.61 -5.73 9.77
C VAL A 50 2.00 -7.05 10.20
N LEU A 51 0.70 -7.10 10.51
CA LEU A 51 0.01 -8.34 10.86
C LEU A 51 0.05 -9.36 9.72
N SER A 52 -0.09 -8.94 8.46
CA SER A 52 0.05 -9.79 7.29
C SER A 52 1.45 -10.38 7.17
N ALA A 53 2.49 -9.55 7.28
CA ALA A 53 3.88 -10.01 7.25
C ALA A 53 4.18 -11.00 8.38
N CYS A 54 3.70 -10.73 9.61
CA CYS A 54 3.88 -11.60 10.76
C CYS A 54 3.18 -12.96 10.59
N SER A 55 2.03 -12.96 9.91
CA SER A 55 1.26 -14.18 9.61
C SER A 55 1.90 -15.01 8.50
N ALA A 56 2.55 -14.35 7.54
CA ALA A 56 3.24 -15.03 6.45
C ALA A 56 4.52 -15.75 6.91
N ASN A 57 5.20 -15.24 7.96
CA ASN A 57 6.42 -15.85 8.49
C ASN A 57 6.38 -15.95 10.04
N PRO A 58 5.48 -16.75 10.62
CA PRO A 58 5.30 -16.83 12.07
C PRO A 58 6.51 -17.37 12.81
N GLY A 59 7.30 -18.24 12.19
CA GLY A 59 8.48 -18.85 12.82
C GLY A 59 9.57 -17.85 13.15
N GLU A 60 9.75 -16.84 12.33
CA GLU A 60 10.81 -15.82 12.48
C GLU A 60 10.33 -14.55 13.18
N LEU A 61 9.07 -14.18 12.92
CA LEU A 61 8.51 -12.88 13.34
C LEU A 61 7.61 -12.94 14.58
N GLN A 62 7.38 -14.13 15.15
CA GLN A 62 6.47 -14.30 16.29
C GLN A 62 6.80 -13.40 17.49
N LEU A 63 8.09 -13.20 17.76
CA LEU A 63 8.60 -12.39 18.87
C LEU A 63 9.12 -11.02 18.41
N ASP A 64 8.92 -10.65 17.16
CA ASP A 64 9.32 -9.32 16.69
C ASP A 64 8.48 -8.25 17.41
N PRO A 65 9.12 -7.17 17.94
CA PRO A 65 8.41 -6.14 18.67
C PRO A 65 7.28 -5.48 17.89
N ASN A 66 7.45 -5.26 16.58
CA ASN A 66 6.37 -4.72 15.74
C ASN A 66 5.21 -5.68 15.61
N CYS A 67 5.48 -6.99 15.48
CA CYS A 67 4.42 -8.00 15.45
C CYS A 67 3.65 -8.08 16.77
N MET A 68 4.35 -7.96 17.90
CA MET A 68 3.72 -7.96 19.21
C MET A 68 2.86 -6.70 19.42
N ASN A 69 3.40 -5.52 19.08
CA ASN A 69 2.69 -4.26 19.24
C ASN A 69 1.49 -4.15 18.28
N ALA A 70 1.63 -4.60 17.04
CA ALA A 70 0.51 -4.64 16.08
C ALA A 70 -0.61 -5.59 16.54
N LYS A 71 -0.28 -6.74 17.11
CA LYS A 71 -1.28 -7.66 17.71
C LYS A 71 -1.96 -7.03 18.92
N ALA A 72 -1.21 -6.37 19.80
CA ALA A 72 -1.75 -5.71 20.99
C ALA A 72 -2.72 -4.57 20.62
N SER A 73 -2.36 -3.78 19.59
CA SER A 73 -3.22 -2.69 19.08
C SER A 73 -4.50 -3.22 18.43
N HIS A 74 -4.46 -4.40 17.82
CA HIS A 74 -5.64 -5.01 17.23
C HIS A 74 -6.71 -5.37 18.29
N VAL A 75 -6.28 -5.79 19.46
CA VAL A 75 -7.21 -6.06 20.57
C VAL A 75 -7.85 -4.78 21.10
N GLY A 76 -7.15 -3.65 21.04
CA GLY A 76 -7.64 -2.33 21.49
C GLY A 76 -8.41 -1.54 20.42
N ALA A 77 -8.28 -1.90 19.13
CA ALA A 77 -8.98 -1.21 18.06
C ALA A 77 -10.47 -1.59 18.04
N SER A 78 -11.35 -0.61 17.88
CA SER A 78 -12.78 -0.91 17.78
C SER A 78 -13.04 -1.80 16.56
N ALA A 79 -13.87 -2.82 16.71
CA ALA A 79 -14.27 -3.73 15.64
C ALA A 79 -14.86 -2.97 14.42
N GLU A 80 -15.41 -1.79 14.66
CA GLU A 80 -15.97 -0.91 13.61
C GLU A 80 -14.89 -0.30 12.71
N VAL A 81 -13.76 0.14 13.29
CA VAL A 81 -12.63 0.70 12.54
C VAL A 81 -12.03 -0.36 11.64
N ASP A 82 -11.82 -1.58 12.16
CA ASP A 82 -11.33 -2.69 11.35
C ASP A 82 -12.32 -3.09 10.26
N ARG A 83 -13.62 -3.11 10.54
CA ARG A 83 -14.66 -3.38 9.55
C ARG A 83 -14.63 -2.34 8.43
N THR A 84 -14.54 -1.07 8.76
CA THR A 84 -14.46 0.03 7.78
C THR A 84 -13.23 -0.11 6.89
N PHE A 85 -12.07 -0.46 7.45
CA PHE A 85 -10.88 -0.73 6.68
C PHE A 85 -11.06 -1.91 5.71
N GLN A 86 -11.64 -3.03 6.17
CA GLN A 86 -11.89 -4.20 5.32
C GLN A 86 -12.88 -3.91 4.20
N ILE A 87 -13.93 -3.13 4.46
CA ILE A 87 -14.90 -2.69 3.43
C ILE A 87 -14.17 -1.86 2.35
N LYS A 88 -13.36 -0.88 2.74
CA LYS A 88 -12.57 -0.08 1.80
C LYS A 88 -11.58 -0.92 1.00
N ARG A 89 -10.89 -1.87 1.66
CA ARG A 89 -9.97 -2.78 0.98
C ARG A 89 -10.68 -3.63 -0.07
N LEU A 90 -11.85 -4.17 0.26
CA LEU A 90 -12.66 -4.95 -0.68
C LEU A 90 -13.14 -4.10 -1.86
N ALA A 91 -13.59 -2.87 -1.60
CA ALA A 91 -13.99 -1.94 -2.67
C ALA A 91 -12.81 -1.62 -3.60
N ALA A 92 -11.62 -1.35 -3.05
CA ALA A 92 -10.42 -1.14 -3.87
C ALA A 92 -10.07 -2.38 -4.71
N ALA A 93 -10.18 -3.60 -4.15
CA ALA A 93 -9.94 -4.84 -4.87
C ALA A 93 -10.94 -5.03 -6.03
N GLN A 94 -12.21 -4.66 -5.83
CA GLN A 94 -13.25 -4.67 -6.88
C GLN A 94 -12.91 -3.69 -7.99
N ASP A 95 -12.55 -2.45 -7.66
CA ASP A 95 -12.17 -1.44 -8.66
C ASP A 95 -10.94 -1.87 -9.46
N VAL A 96 -9.91 -2.41 -8.79
CA VAL A 96 -8.72 -2.95 -9.47
C VAL A 96 -9.11 -4.04 -10.45
N ALA A 97 -9.99 -4.97 -10.07
CA ALA A 97 -10.47 -6.03 -10.95
C ALA A 97 -11.23 -5.47 -12.17
N VAL A 98 -12.10 -4.47 -11.94
CA VAL A 98 -12.88 -3.80 -13.02
C VAL A 98 -11.96 -3.05 -13.98
N ILE A 99 -11.04 -2.24 -13.47
CA ILE A 99 -10.12 -1.47 -14.32
C ILE A 99 -9.17 -2.41 -15.08
N THR A 100 -8.69 -3.49 -14.45
CA THR A 100 -7.87 -4.50 -15.12
C THR A 100 -8.63 -5.18 -16.25
N THR A 101 -9.93 -5.46 -16.06
CA THR A 101 -10.78 -6.01 -17.14
C THR A 101 -10.93 -5.02 -18.29
N ALA A 102 -11.12 -3.73 -18.01
CA ALA A 102 -11.16 -2.69 -19.04
C ALA A 102 -9.84 -2.58 -19.81
N LEU A 103 -8.69 -2.72 -19.14
CA LEU A 103 -7.37 -2.78 -19.76
C LEU A 103 -7.24 -4.00 -20.69
N MET A 104 -7.77 -5.16 -20.29
CA MET A 104 -7.78 -6.36 -21.14
C MET A 104 -8.65 -6.17 -22.39
N LEU A 105 -9.82 -5.53 -22.27
CA LEU A 105 -10.67 -5.20 -23.41
C LEU A 105 -9.97 -4.22 -24.35
N TYR A 106 -9.31 -3.18 -23.81
CA TYR A 106 -8.51 -2.27 -24.61
C TYR A 106 -7.45 -3.02 -25.41
N ARG A 107 -6.71 -3.94 -24.76
CA ARG A 107 -5.69 -4.79 -25.41
C ARG A 107 -6.31 -5.67 -26.51
N LEU A 108 -7.46 -6.26 -26.25
CA LEU A 108 -8.14 -7.13 -27.22
C LEU A 108 -8.46 -6.36 -28.51
N ASP A 109 -8.97 -5.13 -28.39
CA ASP A 109 -9.34 -4.30 -29.53
C ASP A 109 -8.12 -3.71 -30.26
N ASN A 110 -7.06 -3.34 -29.53
CA ASN A 110 -5.94 -2.55 -30.06
C ASN A 110 -4.62 -3.34 -30.19
N GLY A 111 -4.62 -4.62 -29.78
CA GLY A 111 -3.44 -5.51 -29.86
C GLY A 111 -2.39 -5.31 -28.75
N ALA A 112 -2.48 -4.23 -27.97
CA ALA A 112 -1.54 -3.94 -26.87
C ALA A 112 -2.25 -3.17 -25.76
N TYR A 113 -1.71 -3.24 -24.52
CA TYR A 113 -2.13 -2.36 -23.44
C TYR A 113 -1.73 -0.90 -23.70
N PRO A 114 -2.39 0.07 -23.06
CA PRO A 114 -1.91 1.46 -23.09
C PRO A 114 -0.45 1.54 -22.63
N THR A 115 0.32 2.42 -23.22
CA THR A 115 1.69 2.67 -22.73
C THR A 115 1.66 3.34 -21.37
N GLN A 116 2.79 3.31 -20.64
CA GLN A 116 2.92 4.02 -19.36
C GLN A 116 2.56 5.52 -19.49
N ALA A 117 2.94 6.13 -20.63
CA ALA A 117 2.67 7.54 -20.90
C ALA A 117 1.17 7.83 -21.20
N GLN A 118 0.48 6.88 -21.81
CA GLN A 118 -0.97 6.97 -22.04
C GLN A 118 -1.77 6.74 -20.76
N GLY A 119 -1.28 5.86 -19.89
CA GLY A 119 -1.86 5.59 -18.58
C GLY A 119 -3.32 5.13 -18.64
N LEU A 120 -3.98 5.18 -17.49
CA LEU A 120 -5.39 4.78 -17.36
C LEU A 120 -6.38 5.70 -18.11
N ARG A 121 -5.96 6.94 -18.42
CA ARG A 121 -6.82 7.85 -19.22
C ARG A 121 -7.18 7.27 -20.58
N ALA A 122 -6.34 6.40 -21.14
CA ALA A 122 -6.63 5.67 -22.37
C ALA A 122 -7.93 4.85 -22.33
N LEU A 123 -8.44 4.53 -21.13
CA LEU A 123 -9.67 3.79 -20.96
C LEU A 123 -10.95 4.66 -21.11
N ILE A 124 -10.82 5.98 -20.92
CA ILE A 124 -11.95 6.92 -20.96
C ILE A 124 -11.85 7.92 -22.12
N GLU A 125 -10.63 8.16 -22.61
CA GLU A 125 -10.36 9.09 -23.71
C GLU A 125 -9.42 8.43 -24.73
N LYS A 126 -9.67 8.62 -26.03
CA LYS A 126 -8.76 8.10 -27.05
C LYS A 126 -7.39 8.75 -26.93
N PRO A 127 -6.31 7.97 -26.75
CA PRO A 127 -4.97 8.52 -26.66
C PRO A 127 -4.56 9.33 -27.90
N THR A 128 -3.90 10.46 -27.64
CA THR A 128 -3.28 11.29 -28.66
C THR A 128 -1.75 11.12 -28.69
N ILE A 129 -1.19 10.39 -27.71
CA ILE A 129 0.22 10.03 -27.62
C ILE A 129 0.44 8.71 -28.35
N ALA A 130 1.43 8.64 -29.23
CA ALA A 130 1.76 7.42 -29.96
C ALA A 130 2.18 6.25 -29.03
N PRO A 131 1.87 5.01 -29.44
CA PRO A 131 1.11 4.58 -30.62
C PRO A 131 -0.39 4.86 -30.50
N ILE A 132 -0.96 5.53 -31.51
CA ILE A 132 -2.38 5.86 -31.51
C ILE A 132 -3.19 4.57 -31.75
N PRO A 133 -4.13 4.19 -30.85
CA PRO A 133 -4.94 2.99 -31.03
C PRO A 133 -5.87 3.13 -32.23
N GLY A 134 -5.79 2.16 -33.14
CA GLY A 134 -6.62 2.16 -34.39
C GLY A 134 -8.06 1.79 -34.13
N ASN A 135 -8.31 0.85 -33.21
CA ASN A 135 -9.62 0.29 -32.92
C ASN A 135 -10.14 0.74 -31.55
N TRP A 136 -9.80 1.96 -31.13
CA TRP A 136 -10.27 2.47 -29.85
C TRP A 136 -11.80 2.56 -29.85
N LYS A 137 -12.41 1.94 -28.84
CA LYS A 137 -13.85 1.84 -28.68
C LYS A 137 -14.47 3.23 -28.45
N GLU A 138 -15.44 3.63 -29.28
CA GLU A 138 -16.20 4.86 -29.07
C GLU A 138 -16.93 4.82 -27.73
N GLY A 139 -16.81 5.91 -26.94
CA GLY A 139 -17.31 5.99 -25.58
C GLY A 139 -16.37 5.41 -24.52
N GLY A 140 -15.23 4.81 -24.94
CA GLY A 140 -14.24 4.28 -24.02
C GLY A 140 -14.53 2.88 -23.49
N TYR A 141 -13.70 2.43 -22.59
CA TYR A 141 -13.75 1.13 -21.90
C TYR A 141 -14.29 1.26 -20.48
N LEU A 142 -14.29 2.48 -19.96
CA LEU A 142 -14.87 2.88 -18.67
C LEU A 142 -15.60 4.21 -18.84
N PRO A 143 -16.70 4.43 -18.13
CA PRO A 143 -17.40 5.71 -18.15
C PRO A 143 -16.59 6.81 -17.45
N ARG A 144 -15.81 6.45 -16.47
CA ARG A 144 -14.91 7.34 -15.70
C ARG A 144 -13.82 6.53 -15.01
N LEU A 145 -12.74 7.21 -14.59
CA LEU A 145 -11.73 6.64 -13.68
C LEU A 145 -12.11 7.03 -12.25
N PRO A 146 -12.41 6.07 -11.38
CA PRO A 146 -12.65 6.35 -9.98
C PRO A 146 -11.34 6.70 -9.24
N ASN A 147 -11.45 7.37 -8.11
CA ASN A 147 -10.43 7.32 -7.08
C ASN A 147 -10.63 6.09 -6.21
N ASP A 148 -9.58 5.64 -5.54
CA ASP A 148 -9.69 4.56 -4.58
C ASP A 148 -10.51 5.00 -3.34
N PRO A 149 -10.94 4.07 -2.46
CA PRO A 149 -11.75 4.39 -1.29
C PRO A 149 -11.09 5.32 -0.25
N TRP A 150 -9.82 5.63 -0.42
CA TRP A 150 -9.10 6.63 0.39
C TRP A 150 -8.93 7.97 -0.35
N GLY A 151 -9.55 8.11 -1.54
CA GLY A 151 -9.58 9.34 -2.32
C GLY A 151 -8.36 9.56 -3.22
N LYS A 152 -7.54 8.54 -3.45
CA LYS A 152 -6.32 8.63 -4.26
C LYS A 152 -6.52 8.01 -5.64
N PRO A 153 -5.78 8.46 -6.67
CA PRO A 153 -5.84 7.85 -7.98
C PRO A 153 -5.23 6.44 -7.94
N TYR A 154 -5.86 5.50 -8.66
CA TYR A 154 -5.28 4.20 -8.93
C TYR A 154 -3.99 4.33 -9.74
N GLN A 155 -3.08 3.38 -9.51
CA GLN A 155 -1.78 3.33 -10.15
C GLN A 155 -1.76 2.27 -11.25
N PHE A 156 -0.98 2.53 -12.30
CA PHE A 156 -0.80 1.65 -13.44
C PHE A 156 0.67 1.56 -13.79
N MET A 157 1.14 0.35 -14.06
CA MET A 157 2.51 0.10 -14.49
C MET A 157 2.53 -0.78 -15.74
N ASN A 158 3.17 -0.31 -16.80
CA ASN A 158 3.42 -1.03 -18.03
C ASN A 158 4.86 -0.75 -18.53
N PRO A 159 5.77 -1.77 -18.51
CA PRO A 159 5.54 -3.15 -18.08
C PRO A 159 5.33 -3.28 -16.56
N GLY A 160 4.53 -4.28 -16.16
CA GLY A 160 4.32 -4.62 -14.75
C GLY A 160 5.51 -5.37 -14.14
N ARG A 161 5.50 -5.52 -12.82
CA ARG A 161 6.47 -6.35 -12.08
C ARG A 161 5.94 -7.75 -11.79
N HIS A 162 4.61 -7.89 -11.66
CA HIS A 162 3.94 -9.14 -11.35
C HIS A 162 3.28 -9.78 -12.58
N GLY A 163 3.15 -9.03 -13.66
CA GLY A 163 2.57 -9.49 -14.92
C GLY A 163 2.93 -8.57 -16.07
N GLU A 164 2.22 -8.68 -17.21
CA GLU A 164 2.43 -7.78 -18.35
C GLU A 164 2.15 -6.34 -17.97
N ILE A 165 1.16 -6.14 -17.11
CA ILE A 165 0.80 -4.85 -16.49
C ILE A 165 0.48 -5.06 -15.03
N ASP A 166 0.65 -4.02 -14.22
CA ASP A 166 0.16 -3.99 -12.85
C ASP A 166 -0.79 -2.82 -12.66
N MET A 167 -1.92 -3.11 -12.04
CA MET A 167 -2.96 -2.17 -11.65
C MET A 167 -3.15 -2.24 -10.14
N TYR A 168 -3.08 -1.10 -9.40
CA TYR A 168 -3.10 -1.16 -7.94
C TYR A 168 -3.51 0.14 -7.26
N SER A 169 -3.89 0.03 -5.97
CA SER A 169 -4.03 1.13 -5.01
C SER A 169 -2.99 0.99 -3.90
N PHE A 170 -2.42 2.09 -3.44
CA PHE A 170 -1.55 2.10 -2.26
C PHE A 170 -2.35 2.00 -0.94
N GLY A 171 -3.67 2.08 -0.98
CA GLY A 171 -4.48 2.08 0.23
C GLY A 171 -4.43 3.39 1.02
N PRO A 172 -4.63 3.35 2.34
CA PRO A 172 -4.69 4.55 3.17
C PRO A 172 -3.37 5.31 3.23
N ASP A 173 -2.26 4.60 3.13
CA ASP A 173 -0.92 5.14 3.24
C ASP A 173 -0.33 5.41 1.84
N SER A 174 -0.08 6.70 1.51
CA SER A 174 0.52 7.08 0.22
C SER A 174 1.98 6.69 0.09
N ASP A 175 2.66 6.47 1.22
CA ASP A 175 4.06 6.07 1.25
C ASP A 175 4.22 4.54 1.29
N SER A 176 3.09 3.82 1.15
CA SER A 176 3.08 2.35 1.05
C SER A 176 3.98 1.91 -0.08
N LYS A 177 4.83 0.93 0.23
CA LYS A 177 5.63 0.30 -0.80
C LYS A 177 4.73 -0.51 -1.72
N TYR A 178 5.14 -0.57 -2.97
CA TYR A 178 4.45 -1.27 -4.04
C TYR A 178 4.07 -2.73 -3.68
N GLU A 179 4.94 -3.43 -2.93
CA GLU A 179 4.71 -4.81 -2.48
C GLU A 179 3.51 -4.97 -1.54
N LEU A 180 3.07 -3.89 -0.91
CA LEU A 180 1.95 -3.86 0.05
C LEU A 180 0.66 -3.31 -0.56
N ALA A 181 0.71 -2.93 -1.83
CA ALA A 181 -0.43 -2.39 -2.55
C ALA A 181 -1.54 -3.44 -2.74
N ILE A 182 -2.77 -2.97 -2.90
CA ILE A 182 -3.91 -3.80 -3.32
C ILE A 182 -3.85 -3.86 -4.84
N GLY A 183 -3.37 -4.97 -5.38
CA GLY A 183 -2.98 -5.06 -6.78
C GLY A 183 -3.59 -6.21 -7.55
N SER A 184 -3.57 -6.10 -8.89
CA SER A 184 -4.11 -7.06 -9.84
C SER A 184 -3.49 -8.46 -9.76
N TRP A 185 -2.35 -8.60 -9.10
CA TRP A 185 -1.63 -9.87 -8.91
C TRP A 185 -2.10 -10.67 -7.71
N GLN A 186 -2.95 -10.11 -6.83
CA GLN A 186 -3.42 -10.78 -5.62
C GLN A 186 -4.55 -11.76 -5.93
N ASP A 187 -4.56 -12.91 -5.26
CA ASP A 187 -5.50 -14.01 -5.51
C ASP A 187 -6.97 -13.59 -5.32
N ASP A 188 -7.26 -12.76 -4.32
CA ASP A 188 -8.60 -12.24 -4.06
C ASP A 188 -9.08 -11.30 -5.18
N VAL A 189 -8.21 -10.43 -5.69
CA VAL A 189 -8.51 -9.57 -6.86
C VAL A 189 -8.72 -10.42 -8.12
N GLN A 190 -7.88 -11.41 -8.36
CA GLN A 190 -8.02 -12.32 -9.50
C GLN A 190 -9.31 -13.16 -9.43
N ALA A 191 -9.71 -13.58 -8.23
CA ALA A 191 -10.98 -14.29 -8.02
C ALA A 191 -12.19 -13.41 -8.37
N ILE A 192 -12.17 -12.14 -7.93
CA ILE A 192 -13.19 -11.14 -8.29
C ILE A 192 -13.22 -10.95 -9.81
N GLN A 193 -12.08 -10.75 -10.46
CA GLN A 193 -11.97 -10.57 -11.90
C GLN A 193 -12.53 -11.76 -12.69
N LYS A 194 -12.22 -12.99 -12.28
CA LYS A 194 -12.78 -14.21 -12.89
C LYS A 194 -14.29 -14.29 -12.74
N ALA A 195 -14.84 -13.87 -11.60
CA ALA A 195 -16.27 -13.83 -11.36
C ALA A 195 -16.98 -12.84 -12.31
N TYR A 196 -16.41 -11.64 -12.50
CA TYR A 196 -16.92 -10.67 -13.47
C TYR A 196 -16.89 -11.19 -14.91
N ALA A 197 -15.79 -11.80 -15.34
CA ALA A 197 -15.65 -12.36 -16.68
C ALA A 197 -16.69 -13.47 -16.96
N LYS A 198 -17.01 -14.29 -15.96
CA LYS A 198 -18.00 -15.36 -16.07
C LYS A 198 -19.44 -14.85 -16.17
N ASN A 199 -19.77 -13.79 -15.46
CA ASN A 199 -21.15 -13.30 -15.35
C ASN A 199 -21.55 -12.29 -16.44
N GLY A 200 -20.61 -11.84 -17.28
CA GLY A 200 -20.85 -10.99 -18.46
C GLY A 200 -21.46 -9.61 -18.17
N THR A 201 -21.53 -9.18 -16.93
CA THR A 201 -22.21 -7.94 -16.54
C THR A 201 -21.26 -6.90 -16.01
N PHE A 202 -20.82 -6.00 -16.91
CA PHE A 202 -20.48 -4.63 -16.53
C PHE A 202 -21.80 -3.87 -16.32
N ASN A 203 -22.40 -4.00 -15.16
CA ASN A 203 -23.54 -3.16 -14.82
C ASN A 203 -23.02 -1.86 -14.21
N THR A 204 -22.87 -0.83 -15.05
CA THR A 204 -22.39 0.51 -14.67
C THR A 204 -23.49 1.39 -14.08
N SER A 205 -24.66 0.82 -13.74
CA SER A 205 -25.84 1.59 -13.32
C SER A 205 -25.96 1.84 -11.81
N ASP A 206 -25.07 1.28 -10.97
CA ASP A 206 -25.21 1.36 -9.50
C ASP A 206 -24.09 2.14 -8.80
N GLN A 207 -23.46 3.16 -9.46
CA GLN A 207 -22.54 4.08 -8.78
C GLN A 207 -22.88 5.54 -9.07
#